data_a61ddf11601ef6da6426bcade425645c
#
_entry.id   a61ddf11601ef6da6426bcade425645c
#
_cell.length_a   1.000
_cell.length_b   1.000
_cell.length_c   1.000
_cell.angle_alpha   90.00
_cell.angle_beta   90.00
_cell.angle_gamma   90.00
#
_symmetry.space_group_name_H-M   'P 1'
#
loop_
_entity.id
_entity.type
_entity.pdbx_description
1 polymer ?
#
loop_
_entity_poly.entity_id
_entity_poly.type
_entity_poly.pdbx_seq_one_letter_code
_entity_poly.pdbx_strand_id
1 'polypeptide(L)'
;MDGRLGETMTAGSFAGDGATLYLDADGSTNTGNDHVYVMGSHTGTTDLHLESTSNTWSGALGTVLVSVGEEQGSFVSDSETEAALYYYNLELASTSDNVTDGYSTDWYLKGFTKAPTNDEGHHTTVGRNLGGITGGNYLLWRSDMDTLFRRMGEADGSLTDNTDNGIWARGKGKKFSRESDFLVDSKYNEYEVGYDWLHKKTDTKEHVIGVGFAYLDGDATYVSGKGDLKGYTLGLYDTQVWKNGQYLDLSLKGSRYENEFGYTGLGRFIDGQSNSTGFSFGAEYGYKKKDEKGWFVEPQAQVVLGHFRNDAFTDSNGVHVEGESLNTALGRIGARAGYESPRFAVYAKANWYHDFGGNHVTVMSVDTDRLRVHEDYGDTWFSYGLGGAYKINDGLQAYFDLERGDGSSYDENWSWDVGLRWSF
;
A
#
# COMPACT_ATOMS: atom_id res chain seq x y z
N MET A 1 30.10 -4.90 6.80
CA MET A 1 29.56 -5.55 5.61
C MET A 1 28.99 -4.51 4.69
N ASP A 2 29.24 -4.59 3.42
CA ASP A 2 28.81 -3.58 2.45
C ASP A 2 28.15 -4.20 1.20
N GLY A 3 27.79 -5.51 1.27
CA GLY A 3 27.17 -6.28 0.20
C GLY A 3 28.13 -6.71 -0.91
N ARG A 4 29.44 -6.62 -0.67
CA ARG A 4 30.47 -7.06 -1.61
C ARG A 4 30.96 -8.43 -1.24
N LEU A 5 30.88 -9.33 -2.18
CA LEU A 5 31.36 -10.71 -2.03
C LEU A 5 32.86 -10.82 -2.27
N GLY A 6 33.48 -11.82 -1.63
CA GLY A 6 34.87 -12.19 -1.81
C GLY A 6 35.84 -11.30 -1.04
N GLU A 7 35.36 -10.59 -0.04
CA GLU A 7 36.24 -9.86 0.88
C GLU A 7 36.93 -10.80 1.85
N THR A 8 38.11 -10.42 2.29
CA THR A 8 38.93 -11.25 3.22
C THR A 8 39.34 -10.40 4.43
N MET A 9 39.17 -10.99 5.62
CA MET A 9 39.73 -10.48 6.86
C MET A 9 40.86 -11.37 7.33
N THR A 10 42.00 -10.82 7.76
CA THR A 10 43.12 -11.59 8.35
C THR A 10 43.42 -11.10 9.75
N ALA A 11 43.47 -12.03 10.71
CA ALA A 11 43.81 -11.76 12.10
C ALA A 11 45.02 -12.65 12.51
N GLY A 12 45.89 -12.12 13.38
CA GLY A 12 47.01 -12.89 13.96
C GLY A 12 46.51 -13.95 14.93
N SER A 13 45.64 -13.55 15.87
CA SER A 13 44.86 -14.41 16.77
C SER A 13 43.55 -13.71 17.09
N PHE A 14 42.54 -14.46 17.49
CA PHE A 14 41.20 -13.94 17.73
C PHE A 14 40.58 -14.57 18.97
N ALA A 15 40.07 -13.73 19.89
CA ALA A 15 39.31 -14.16 21.05
C ALA A 15 37.81 -13.79 20.86
N GLY A 16 36.97 -14.79 20.71
CA GLY A 16 35.56 -14.63 20.35
C GLY A 16 34.69 -14.02 21.44
N ASP A 17 34.73 -14.56 22.64
CA ASP A 17 34.03 -14.10 23.86
C ASP A 17 32.64 -13.48 23.62
N GLY A 18 31.81 -14.11 22.76
CA GLY A 18 30.49 -13.59 22.37
C GLY A 18 30.51 -12.49 21.30
N ALA A 19 31.61 -12.33 20.58
CA ALA A 19 31.69 -11.42 19.44
C ALA A 19 30.86 -11.95 18.26
N THR A 20 30.29 -11.06 17.46
CA THR A 20 29.64 -11.38 16.20
C THR A 20 30.50 -10.89 15.04
N LEU A 21 30.77 -11.77 14.08
CA LEU A 21 31.36 -11.44 12.79
C LEU A 21 30.29 -11.51 11.70
N TYR A 22 30.21 -10.45 10.91
CA TYR A 22 29.29 -10.37 9.78
C TYR A 22 30.03 -10.68 8.50
N LEU A 23 29.50 -11.56 7.67
CA LEU A 23 30.07 -11.97 6.38
C LEU A 23 28.99 -11.91 5.31
N ASP A 24 29.34 -11.37 4.13
CA ASP A 24 28.48 -11.40 2.95
C ASP A 24 28.67 -12.75 2.23
N ALA A 25 27.56 -13.41 1.88
CA ALA A 25 27.58 -14.67 1.19
C ALA A 25 26.53 -14.72 0.06
N ASP A 26 26.95 -15.27 -1.10
CA ASP A 26 26.01 -15.66 -2.14
C ASP A 26 25.51 -17.07 -1.85
N GLY A 27 24.27 -17.17 -1.35
CA GLY A 27 23.65 -18.46 -1.04
C GLY A 27 23.47 -19.39 -2.25
N SER A 28 23.65 -18.90 -3.47
CA SER A 28 23.55 -19.67 -4.72
C SER A 28 24.85 -20.37 -5.13
N THR A 29 25.96 -20.04 -4.49
CA THR A 29 27.29 -20.61 -4.81
C THR A 29 28.15 -20.85 -3.56
N ASN A 30 29.04 -21.80 -3.59
CA ASN A 30 30.00 -22.07 -2.51
C ASN A 30 31.37 -21.45 -2.75
N THR A 31 31.52 -20.56 -3.72
CA THR A 31 32.77 -19.88 -4.05
C THR A 31 32.57 -18.39 -4.18
N GLY A 32 33.63 -17.61 -3.87
CA GLY A 32 33.59 -16.15 -3.99
C GLY A 32 32.87 -15.45 -2.84
N ASN A 33 32.57 -16.13 -1.75
CA ASN A 33 32.00 -15.59 -0.53
C ASN A 33 33.10 -14.97 0.37
N ASP A 34 32.71 -14.18 1.35
CA ASP A 34 33.66 -13.63 2.32
C ASP A 34 34.36 -14.70 3.14
N HIS A 35 35.58 -14.42 3.55
CA HIS A 35 36.42 -15.39 4.26
C HIS A 35 37.27 -14.72 5.34
N VAL A 36 37.34 -15.34 6.52
CA VAL A 36 38.18 -14.90 7.63
C VAL A 36 39.35 -15.84 7.82
N TYR A 37 40.56 -15.29 7.85
CA TYR A 37 41.78 -16.00 8.12
C TYR A 37 42.33 -15.65 9.51
N VAL A 38 42.39 -16.62 10.43
CA VAL A 38 43.04 -16.50 11.74
C VAL A 38 44.34 -17.27 11.72
N MET A 39 45.49 -16.59 11.54
CA MET A 39 46.80 -17.22 11.38
C MET A 39 47.30 -17.94 12.62
N GLY A 40 46.91 -17.46 13.80
CA GLY A 40 47.25 -18.06 15.11
C GLY A 40 46.07 -18.76 15.74
N SER A 41 45.87 -18.53 17.05
CA SER A 41 44.82 -19.20 17.82
C SER A 41 43.49 -18.45 17.78
N HIS A 42 42.38 -19.19 17.69
CA HIS A 42 41.03 -18.76 18.02
C HIS A 42 40.60 -19.36 19.36
N THR A 43 40.02 -18.55 20.24
CA THR A 43 39.48 -18.96 21.55
C THR A 43 38.08 -18.38 21.80
N GLY A 44 37.32 -19.03 22.66
CA GLY A 44 35.94 -18.60 23.00
C GLY A 44 34.91 -18.97 21.92
N THR A 45 33.73 -18.36 22.00
CA THR A 45 32.65 -18.57 21.03
C THR A 45 32.40 -17.30 20.24
N THR A 46 32.35 -17.44 18.92
CA THR A 46 32.08 -16.34 17.98
C THR A 46 30.82 -16.65 17.18
N ASP A 47 29.88 -15.74 17.13
CA ASP A 47 28.73 -15.85 16.25
C ASP A 47 29.10 -15.36 14.84
N LEU A 48 28.81 -16.18 13.81
CA LEU A 48 28.92 -15.81 12.41
C LEU A 48 27.55 -15.47 11.87
N HIS A 49 27.31 -14.18 11.67
CA HIS A 49 26.11 -13.70 11.01
C HIS A 49 26.36 -13.59 9.51
N LEU A 50 25.66 -14.42 8.72
CA LEU A 50 25.78 -14.42 7.26
C LEU A 50 24.63 -13.62 6.65
N GLU A 51 24.94 -12.66 5.80
CA GLU A 51 23.96 -11.91 5.01
C GLU A 51 23.93 -12.45 3.59
N SER A 52 22.74 -12.89 3.13
CA SER A 52 22.61 -13.43 1.78
C SER A 52 22.40 -12.32 0.76
N THR A 53 23.12 -12.41 -0.35
CA THR A 53 22.89 -11.61 -1.57
C THR A 53 22.05 -12.36 -2.60
N SER A 54 21.52 -13.55 -2.28
CA SER A 54 20.72 -14.39 -3.18
C SER A 54 19.41 -14.86 -2.56
N ASN A 55 18.56 -15.50 -3.35
CA ASN A 55 17.24 -15.96 -2.94
C ASN A 55 17.23 -17.30 -2.18
N THR A 56 18.38 -17.96 -2.07
CA THR A 56 18.51 -19.33 -1.53
C THR A 56 19.83 -19.49 -0.78
N TRP A 57 19.91 -20.53 0.06
CA TRP A 57 21.14 -20.98 0.69
C TRP A 57 21.66 -22.32 0.12
N SER A 58 20.94 -22.92 -0.81
CA SER A 58 21.22 -24.28 -1.29
C SER A 58 22.56 -24.42 -2.03
N GLY A 59 23.02 -23.37 -2.69
CA GLY A 59 24.30 -23.38 -3.42
C GLY A 59 25.51 -23.10 -2.54
N ALA A 60 25.31 -22.51 -1.36
CA ALA A 60 26.41 -22.16 -0.44
C ALA A 60 26.88 -23.31 0.45
N LEU A 61 26.24 -24.47 0.38
CA LEU A 61 26.68 -25.64 1.17
C LEU A 61 28.15 -26.01 0.88
N GLY A 62 28.94 -26.18 1.94
CA GLY A 62 30.37 -26.44 1.87
C GLY A 62 31.25 -25.21 1.70
N THR A 63 30.66 -23.97 1.68
CA THR A 63 31.46 -22.74 1.71
C THR A 63 32.31 -22.70 2.96
N VAL A 64 33.65 -22.57 2.79
CA VAL A 64 34.55 -22.28 3.90
C VAL A 64 34.48 -20.80 4.23
N LEU A 65 34.16 -20.51 5.49
CA LEU A 65 33.93 -19.14 5.98
C LEU A 65 35.10 -18.63 6.85
N VAL A 66 35.69 -19.54 7.62
CA VAL A 66 36.83 -19.22 8.51
C VAL A 66 37.86 -20.31 8.45
N SER A 67 39.15 -19.92 8.28
CA SER A 67 40.31 -20.81 8.39
C SER A 67 41.17 -20.42 9.59
N VAL A 68 41.47 -21.37 10.49
CA VAL A 68 42.13 -21.12 11.78
C VAL A 68 43.42 -21.93 11.87
N GLY A 69 44.52 -21.27 12.29
CA GLY A 69 45.83 -21.92 12.53
C GLY A 69 45.80 -22.84 13.75
N GLU A 70 45.20 -22.45 14.85
CA GLU A 70 45.03 -23.25 16.07
C GLU A 70 43.61 -23.02 16.65
N GLU A 71 42.74 -24.02 16.52
CA GLU A 71 41.35 -23.90 17.00
C GLU A 71 41.22 -24.37 18.46
N GLN A 72 40.83 -23.45 19.35
CA GLN A 72 40.57 -23.70 20.77
C GLN A 72 39.21 -23.16 21.20
N GLY A 73 38.39 -22.67 20.24
CA GLY A 73 37.08 -22.11 20.44
C GLY A 73 36.00 -22.77 19.59
N SER A 74 34.99 -22.00 19.24
CA SER A 74 33.92 -22.42 18.34
C SER A 74 33.32 -21.26 17.59
N PHE A 75 32.89 -21.48 16.35
CA PHE A 75 31.99 -20.58 15.63
C PHE A 75 30.60 -21.18 15.59
N VAL A 76 29.61 -20.34 15.82
CA VAL A 76 28.18 -20.67 15.78
C VAL A 76 27.46 -19.71 14.85
N SER A 77 26.22 -20.03 14.45
CA SER A 77 25.34 -19.12 13.76
C SER A 77 24.01 -19.14 14.52
N ASP A 78 23.89 -18.26 15.50
CA ASP A 78 22.76 -18.23 16.41
C ASP A 78 21.63 -17.28 15.94
N SER A 79 21.91 -16.44 14.91
CA SER A 79 20.94 -15.51 14.34
C SER A 79 20.33 -16.04 13.05
N GLU A 80 19.05 -15.75 12.86
CA GLU A 80 18.38 -16.05 11.59
C GLU A 80 18.91 -15.12 10.48
N THR A 81 19.02 -15.65 9.27
CA THR A 81 19.44 -14.90 8.09
C THR A 81 18.37 -14.90 7.01
N GLU A 82 18.25 -13.82 6.29
CA GLU A 82 17.23 -13.60 5.27
C GLU A 82 17.67 -14.17 3.91
N ALA A 83 16.77 -14.85 3.19
CA ALA A 83 16.93 -15.12 1.77
C ALA A 83 15.57 -15.04 1.09
N ALA A 84 15.35 -14.02 0.29
CA ALA A 84 14.08 -13.66 -0.36
C ALA A 84 12.84 -13.77 0.55
N LEU A 85 12.15 -14.92 0.53
CA LEU A 85 10.83 -15.08 1.16
C LEU A 85 10.87 -15.65 2.57
N TYR A 86 12.03 -16.17 3.03
CA TYR A 86 12.16 -16.86 4.31
C TYR A 86 13.40 -16.46 5.07
N TYR A 87 13.30 -16.52 6.39
CA TYR A 87 14.47 -16.58 7.25
C TYR A 87 14.97 -18.02 7.36
N TYR A 88 16.27 -18.17 7.58
CA TYR A 88 16.93 -19.44 7.70
C TYR A 88 17.81 -19.48 8.94
N ASN A 89 17.83 -20.62 9.62
CA ASN A 89 18.81 -20.97 10.61
C ASN A 89 19.93 -21.73 9.91
N LEU A 90 21.16 -21.26 10.03
CA LEU A 90 22.33 -21.86 9.41
C LEU A 90 23.02 -22.80 10.39
N GLU A 91 23.55 -23.91 9.90
CA GLU A 91 24.36 -24.88 10.65
C GLU A 91 25.79 -24.82 10.18
N LEU A 92 26.72 -24.51 11.08
CA LEU A 92 28.15 -24.51 10.84
C LEU A 92 28.78 -25.83 11.32
N ALA A 93 29.87 -26.24 10.68
CA ALA A 93 30.70 -27.33 11.13
C ALA A 93 32.17 -27.04 10.83
N SER A 94 33.05 -27.68 11.59
CA SER A 94 34.50 -27.60 11.36
C SER A 94 35.05 -28.90 10.81
N THR A 95 36.14 -28.79 10.08
CA THR A 95 36.95 -29.96 9.62
C THR A 95 38.42 -29.67 9.81
N SER A 96 39.20 -30.74 10.07
CA SER A 96 40.65 -30.74 10.04
C SER A 96 41.22 -31.50 8.83
N ASP A 97 40.34 -32.03 7.98
CA ASP A 97 40.69 -32.77 6.77
C ASP A 97 40.59 -31.87 5.53
N ASN A 98 41.60 -31.85 4.68
CA ASN A 98 41.66 -31.03 3.46
C ASN A 98 41.44 -29.55 3.71
N VAL A 99 41.99 -29.02 4.78
CA VAL A 99 41.89 -27.61 5.19
C VAL A 99 42.65 -26.68 4.25
N THR A 100 42.38 -25.39 4.34
CA THR A 100 43.10 -24.33 3.64
C THR A 100 44.58 -24.37 3.98
N ASP A 101 45.49 -24.26 2.97
CA ASP A 101 46.95 -24.35 3.14
C ASP A 101 47.45 -23.36 4.22
N GLY A 102 48.18 -23.93 5.21
CA GLY A 102 48.75 -23.18 6.33
C GLY A 102 47.85 -23.05 7.55
N TYR A 103 46.66 -23.66 7.54
CA TYR A 103 45.71 -23.68 8.66
C TYR A 103 45.50 -25.13 9.15
N SER A 104 44.95 -25.27 10.35
CA SER A 104 44.64 -26.57 10.95
C SER A 104 43.13 -26.91 10.96
N THR A 105 42.30 -25.93 10.83
CA THR A 105 40.83 -26.08 10.92
C THR A 105 40.14 -25.13 9.99
N ASP A 106 39.19 -25.61 9.21
CA ASP A 106 38.27 -24.81 8.43
C ASP A 106 36.85 -24.96 9.00
N TRP A 107 36.15 -23.80 9.15
CA TRP A 107 34.75 -23.72 9.48
C TRP A 107 33.93 -23.43 8.21
N TYR A 108 32.88 -24.22 7.97
CA TYR A 108 32.11 -24.16 6.74
C TYR A 108 30.61 -24.26 7.01
N LEU A 109 29.81 -23.79 6.05
CA LEU A 109 28.35 -23.94 6.06
C LEU A 109 27.98 -25.41 5.78
N LYS A 110 27.50 -26.11 6.80
CA LYS A 110 27.14 -27.53 6.74
C LYS A 110 25.67 -27.72 6.27
N GLY A 111 24.77 -26.86 6.73
CA GLY A 111 23.36 -27.01 6.49
C GLY A 111 22.57 -25.74 6.76
N PHE A 112 21.29 -25.79 6.45
CA PHE A 112 20.32 -24.74 6.77
C PHE A 112 18.93 -25.33 6.95
N THR A 113 18.10 -24.66 7.76
CA THR A 113 16.66 -24.98 7.92
C THR A 113 15.86 -23.69 7.83
N LYS A 114 14.69 -23.73 7.19
CA LYS A 114 13.79 -22.58 7.19
C LYS A 114 13.32 -22.29 8.61
N ALA A 115 13.41 -21.04 9.03
CA ALA A 115 12.78 -20.58 10.25
C ALA A 115 11.25 -20.67 10.12
N PRO A 116 10.52 -20.95 11.18
CA PRO A 116 9.07 -20.93 11.15
C PRO A 116 8.58 -19.51 10.82
N THR A 117 8.00 -19.32 9.65
CA THR A 117 7.21 -18.12 9.36
C THR A 117 5.83 -18.34 9.96
N ASN A 118 5.42 -17.50 10.90
CA ASN A 118 4.07 -17.51 11.43
C ASN A 118 3.26 -16.36 10.79
N ASP A 119 1.94 -16.48 10.79
CA ASP A 119 1.02 -15.44 10.30
C ASP A 119 1.08 -14.15 11.15
N GLU A 120 1.91 -14.11 12.20
CA GLU A 120 2.02 -13.03 13.18
C GLU A 120 3.23 -12.10 12.96
N GLY A 121 3.70 -11.94 11.72
CA GLY A 121 4.63 -10.85 11.39
C GLY A 121 6.11 -11.23 11.32
N HIS A 122 6.45 -12.47 11.05
CA HIS A 122 7.83 -12.88 10.79
C HIS A 122 8.12 -12.97 9.28
N HIS A 123 7.87 -11.86 8.58
CA HIS A 123 8.12 -11.76 7.14
C HIS A 123 9.45 -11.08 6.85
N THR A 124 10.14 -11.56 5.83
CA THR A 124 11.37 -10.96 5.33
C THR A 124 11.15 -9.55 4.79
N THR A 125 12.24 -8.80 4.64
CA THR A 125 12.20 -7.45 4.04
C THR A 125 11.60 -7.49 2.63
N VAL A 126 11.92 -8.49 1.82
CA VAL A 126 11.34 -8.71 0.48
C VAL A 126 9.83 -8.97 0.59
N GLY A 127 9.43 -9.91 1.42
CA GLY A 127 8.00 -10.26 1.63
C GLY A 127 7.18 -9.06 2.12
N ARG A 128 7.72 -8.28 3.06
CA ARG A 128 7.06 -7.09 3.62
C ARG A 128 6.86 -5.98 2.58
N ASN A 129 7.86 -5.72 1.73
CA ASN A 129 7.70 -4.74 0.65
C ASN A 129 6.68 -5.19 -0.39
N LEU A 130 6.75 -6.44 -0.85
CA LEU A 130 5.82 -6.97 -1.86
C LEU A 130 4.38 -7.05 -1.35
N GLY A 131 4.17 -7.42 -0.09
CA GLY A 131 2.86 -7.34 0.57
C GLY A 131 2.35 -5.90 0.66
N GLY A 132 3.20 -4.95 1.06
CA GLY A 132 2.88 -3.53 1.08
C GLY A 132 2.50 -2.97 -0.29
N ILE A 133 3.18 -3.39 -1.37
CA ILE A 133 2.88 -2.99 -2.75
C ILE A 133 1.49 -3.50 -3.17
N THR A 134 1.19 -4.78 -2.96
CA THR A 134 -0.10 -5.37 -3.35
C THR A 134 -1.27 -4.80 -2.53
N GLY A 135 -1.06 -4.65 -1.22
CA GLY A 135 -2.03 -4.03 -0.32
C GLY A 135 -2.21 -2.55 -0.57
N GLY A 136 -1.13 -1.83 -0.85
CA GLY A 136 -1.15 -0.42 -1.18
C GLY A 136 -1.99 -0.10 -2.43
N ASN A 137 -1.92 -0.95 -3.45
CA ASN A 137 -2.75 -0.82 -4.64
C ASN A 137 -4.26 -0.95 -4.32
N TYR A 138 -4.64 -1.89 -3.44
CA TYR A 138 -6.03 -2.01 -2.97
C TYR A 138 -6.48 -0.78 -2.19
N LEU A 139 -5.65 -0.32 -1.24
CA LEU A 139 -5.95 0.85 -0.43
C LEU A 139 -6.07 2.13 -1.28
N LEU A 140 -5.24 2.26 -2.33
CA LEU A 140 -5.34 3.36 -3.30
C LEU A 140 -6.71 3.35 -4.00
N TRP A 141 -7.12 2.21 -4.55
CA TRP A 141 -8.43 2.06 -5.18
C TRP A 141 -9.58 2.32 -4.20
N ARG A 142 -9.51 1.76 -2.98
CA ARG A 142 -10.51 1.99 -1.92
C ARG A 142 -10.61 3.47 -1.54
N SER A 143 -9.48 4.17 -1.50
CA SER A 143 -9.43 5.58 -1.12
C SER A 143 -10.06 6.52 -2.14
N ASP A 144 -10.26 6.07 -3.39
CA ASP A 144 -10.92 6.84 -4.45
C ASP A 144 -12.46 6.80 -4.37
N MET A 145 -13.03 6.39 -3.24
CA MET A 145 -14.47 6.45 -3.05
C MET A 145 -14.98 7.86 -2.93
N ASP A 146 -16.06 8.12 -3.63
CA ASP A 146 -16.63 9.45 -3.82
C ASP A 146 -18.01 9.61 -3.19
N THR A 147 -18.37 10.83 -2.87
CA THR A 147 -19.72 11.22 -2.47
C THR A 147 -20.32 12.17 -3.51
N LEU A 148 -21.65 12.28 -3.55
CA LEU A 148 -22.34 13.17 -4.48
C LEU A 148 -21.82 14.61 -4.38
N PHE A 149 -21.68 15.15 -3.16
CA PHE A 149 -21.22 16.52 -2.96
C PHE A 149 -19.80 16.75 -3.52
N ARG A 150 -18.89 15.84 -3.29
CA ARG A 150 -17.51 15.96 -3.80
C ARG A 150 -17.44 15.98 -5.32
N ARG A 151 -18.40 15.36 -6.00
CA ARG A 151 -18.45 15.33 -7.47
C ARG A 151 -19.20 16.52 -8.06
N MET A 152 -20.33 16.89 -7.49
CA MET A 152 -21.26 17.83 -8.09
C MET A 152 -21.42 19.15 -7.32
N GLY A 153 -20.81 19.31 -6.15
CA GLY A 153 -21.12 20.43 -5.25
C GLY A 153 -22.56 20.37 -4.74
N GLU A 154 -23.21 21.50 -4.54
CA GLU A 154 -24.62 21.52 -4.18
C GLU A 154 -25.49 21.16 -5.39
N ALA A 155 -25.93 19.91 -5.42
CA ALA A 155 -26.66 19.33 -6.57
C ALA A 155 -28.17 19.67 -6.60
N ASP A 156 -28.69 20.23 -5.52
CA ASP A 156 -30.13 20.50 -5.38
C ASP A 156 -30.62 21.79 -6.10
N GLY A 157 -29.75 22.43 -6.89
CA GLY A 157 -30.05 23.66 -7.61
C GLY A 157 -30.18 24.89 -6.71
N SER A 158 -29.94 24.75 -5.40
CA SER A 158 -30.14 25.87 -4.45
C SER A 158 -29.16 27.03 -4.69
N LEU A 159 -27.98 26.74 -5.25
CA LEU A 159 -27.00 27.77 -5.59
C LEU A 159 -26.95 28.13 -7.08
N THR A 160 -27.56 27.36 -7.97
CA THR A 160 -27.66 27.68 -9.41
C THR A 160 -29.10 27.57 -9.86
N ASP A 161 -29.59 28.60 -10.53
CA ASP A 161 -30.96 28.61 -11.07
C ASP A 161 -31.10 27.73 -12.32
N ASN A 162 -29.95 27.28 -12.85
CA ASN A 162 -29.87 26.47 -14.06
C ASN A 162 -29.39 25.08 -13.72
N THR A 163 -30.27 24.10 -13.75
CA THR A 163 -30.01 22.68 -13.50
C THR A 163 -29.98 21.89 -14.79
N ASP A 164 -29.73 22.56 -15.91
CA ASP A 164 -29.59 21.92 -17.24
C ASP A 164 -28.31 21.12 -17.36
N ASN A 165 -27.83 20.88 -18.57
CA ASN A 165 -26.57 20.18 -18.78
C ASN A 165 -25.40 20.93 -18.14
N GLY A 166 -24.37 20.23 -17.75
CA GLY A 166 -23.20 20.84 -17.10
C GLY A 166 -21.89 20.16 -17.43
N ILE A 167 -20.83 20.95 -17.36
CA ILE A 167 -19.46 20.46 -17.34
C ILE A 167 -18.90 20.75 -15.97
N TRP A 168 -18.16 19.80 -15.43
CA TRP A 168 -17.47 20.01 -14.16
C TRP A 168 -16.01 19.54 -14.27
N ALA A 169 -15.17 20.17 -13.47
CA ALA A 169 -13.78 19.76 -13.28
C ALA A 169 -13.40 19.90 -11.82
N ARG A 170 -12.61 18.97 -11.31
CA ARG A 170 -12.09 19.03 -9.95
C ARG A 170 -10.67 18.51 -9.85
N GLY A 171 -9.95 19.01 -8.84
CA GLY A 171 -8.74 18.43 -8.32
C GLY A 171 -8.99 17.92 -6.91
N LYS A 172 -8.48 16.77 -6.57
CA LYS A 172 -8.47 16.24 -5.21
C LYS A 172 -7.10 15.72 -4.85
N GLY A 173 -6.78 15.77 -3.57
CA GLY A 173 -5.57 15.19 -3.02
C GLY A 173 -5.87 14.43 -1.76
N LYS A 174 -5.16 13.34 -1.54
CA LYS A 174 -5.32 12.50 -0.36
C LYS A 174 -3.97 11.97 0.10
N LYS A 175 -3.81 11.90 1.41
CA LYS A 175 -2.78 11.12 2.07
C LYS A 175 -3.44 10.12 3.00
N PHE A 176 -3.04 8.86 2.88
CA PHE A 176 -3.46 7.79 3.79
C PHE A 176 -2.27 6.93 4.20
N SER A 177 -2.39 6.30 5.34
CA SER A 177 -1.41 5.34 5.85
C SER A 177 -2.09 4.11 6.45
N ARG A 178 -1.39 2.99 6.40
CA ARG A 178 -1.74 1.77 7.12
C ARG A 178 -0.50 1.27 7.84
N GLU A 179 -0.60 1.18 9.16
CA GLU A 179 0.42 0.57 10.00
C GLU A 179 0.11 -0.92 10.16
N SER A 180 0.98 -1.74 9.61
CA SER A 180 0.96 -3.20 9.73
C SER A 180 2.37 -3.72 9.45
N ASP A 181 2.58 -5.02 9.48
CA ASP A 181 3.83 -5.62 9.00
C ASP A 181 4.11 -5.25 7.53
N PHE A 182 3.06 -5.02 6.74
CA PHE A 182 3.10 -4.53 5.36
C PHE A 182 2.77 -3.03 5.32
N LEU A 183 3.72 -2.21 5.78
CA LEU A 183 3.57 -0.75 5.86
C LEU A 183 3.23 -0.13 4.49
N VAL A 184 2.25 0.77 4.49
CA VAL A 184 1.91 1.63 3.35
C VAL A 184 1.65 3.05 3.84
N ASP A 185 2.37 4.03 3.29
CA ASP A 185 2.07 5.46 3.40
C ASP A 185 1.98 6.01 1.97
N SER A 186 0.82 6.48 1.56
CA SER A 186 0.57 6.94 0.19
C SER A 186 -0.05 8.32 0.17
N LYS A 187 0.35 9.11 -0.82
CA LYS A 187 -0.29 10.38 -1.15
C LYS A 187 -0.45 10.50 -2.66
N TYR A 188 -1.55 11.08 -3.09
CA TYR A 188 -1.79 11.33 -4.50
C TYR A 188 -2.58 12.62 -4.74
N ASN A 189 -2.49 13.11 -5.97
CA ASN A 189 -3.40 14.08 -6.54
C ASN A 189 -4.16 13.43 -7.69
N GLU A 190 -5.42 13.80 -7.85
CA GLU A 190 -6.26 13.32 -8.93
C GLU A 190 -6.97 14.50 -9.58
N TYR A 191 -7.03 14.47 -10.90
CA TYR A 191 -7.69 15.50 -11.72
C TYR A 191 -8.81 14.83 -12.49
N GLU A 192 -10.02 15.34 -12.33
CA GLU A 192 -11.21 14.75 -12.91
C GLU A 192 -12.01 15.79 -13.69
N VAL A 193 -12.57 15.35 -14.80
CA VAL A 193 -13.50 16.14 -15.63
C VAL A 193 -14.73 15.31 -15.95
N GLY A 194 -15.87 15.94 -16.04
CA GLY A 194 -17.09 15.23 -16.37
C GLY A 194 -18.15 16.10 -17.03
N TYR A 195 -19.17 15.42 -17.52
CA TYR A 195 -20.30 16.01 -18.19
C TYR A 195 -21.62 15.44 -17.66
N ASP A 196 -22.57 16.33 -17.38
CA ASP A 196 -23.90 16.03 -16.86
C ASP A 196 -24.96 16.28 -17.95
N TRP A 197 -25.88 15.32 -18.11
CA TRP A 197 -27.10 15.49 -18.88
C TRP A 197 -28.30 15.58 -17.95
N LEU A 198 -29.06 16.65 -18.04
CA LEU A 198 -30.39 16.69 -17.44
C LEU A 198 -31.31 15.78 -18.23
N HIS A 199 -31.52 14.55 -17.72
CA HIS A 199 -32.39 13.57 -18.39
C HIS A 199 -33.88 13.92 -18.24
N LYS A 200 -34.27 14.37 -17.05
CA LYS A 200 -35.69 14.71 -16.76
C LYS A 200 -35.80 15.70 -15.63
N LYS A 201 -36.62 16.72 -15.84
CA LYS A 201 -37.01 17.70 -14.81
C LYS A 201 -38.53 17.70 -14.69
N THR A 202 -39.02 17.60 -13.45
CA THR A 202 -40.45 17.68 -13.09
C THR A 202 -40.62 18.69 -11.97
N ASP A 203 -41.87 18.97 -11.60
CA ASP A 203 -42.17 19.87 -10.50
C ASP A 203 -41.64 19.36 -9.14
N THR A 204 -41.34 18.09 -9.00
CA THR A 204 -40.92 17.44 -7.74
C THR A 204 -39.55 16.83 -7.77
N LYS A 205 -38.93 16.62 -8.94
CA LYS A 205 -37.70 15.83 -9.07
C LYS A 205 -36.87 16.25 -10.29
N GLU A 206 -35.57 16.27 -10.12
CA GLU A 206 -34.58 16.41 -11.17
C GLU A 206 -33.78 15.06 -11.30
N HIS A 207 -33.48 14.70 -12.53
CA HIS A 207 -32.76 13.47 -12.84
C HIS A 207 -31.61 13.77 -13.81
N VAL A 208 -30.39 13.58 -13.33
CA VAL A 208 -29.15 13.86 -14.05
C VAL A 208 -28.38 12.56 -14.24
N ILE A 209 -27.92 12.34 -15.47
CA ILE A 209 -27.00 11.24 -15.81
C ILE A 209 -25.68 11.87 -16.23
N GLY A 210 -24.56 11.27 -15.88
CA GLY A 210 -23.28 11.84 -16.28
C GLY A 210 -22.16 10.83 -16.41
N VAL A 211 -21.06 11.34 -16.97
CA VAL A 211 -19.82 10.59 -17.18
C VAL A 211 -18.66 11.44 -16.67
N GLY A 212 -17.67 10.79 -16.05
CA GLY A 212 -16.44 11.42 -15.60
C GLY A 212 -15.22 10.60 -15.98
N PHE A 213 -14.13 11.29 -16.21
CA PHE A 213 -12.81 10.69 -16.43
C PHE A 213 -11.81 11.33 -15.45
N ALA A 214 -11.00 10.48 -14.81
CA ALA A 214 -9.99 10.92 -13.85
C ALA A 214 -8.59 10.40 -14.22
N TYR A 215 -7.59 11.21 -13.89
CA TYR A 215 -6.17 10.86 -13.89
C TYR A 215 -5.58 11.10 -12.50
N LEU A 216 -4.90 10.10 -11.97
CA LEU A 216 -4.25 10.10 -10.68
C LEU A 216 -2.73 10.02 -10.84
N ASP A 217 -2.00 10.79 -10.04
CA ASP A 217 -0.55 10.82 -9.92
C ASP A 217 -0.16 10.91 -8.44
N GLY A 218 0.78 10.09 -7.99
CA GLY A 218 1.14 10.05 -6.58
C GLY A 218 2.32 9.17 -6.25
N ASP A 219 2.60 9.06 -4.96
CA ASP A 219 3.72 8.31 -4.41
C ASP A 219 3.24 7.37 -3.30
N ALA A 220 3.92 6.24 -3.16
CA ALA A 220 3.80 5.34 -2.01
C ALA A 220 5.15 5.12 -1.35
N THR A 221 5.14 4.88 -0.04
CA THR A 221 6.29 4.47 0.75
C THR A 221 5.98 3.14 1.41
N TYR A 222 6.91 2.21 1.33
CA TYR A 222 6.87 0.86 1.88
C TYR A 222 7.92 0.71 2.98
N VAL A 223 8.13 -0.49 3.48
CA VAL A 223 9.06 -0.76 4.60
C VAL A 223 10.49 -0.28 4.31
N SER A 224 11.02 -0.55 3.13
CA SER A 224 12.36 -0.12 2.69
C SER A 224 12.37 0.40 1.25
N GLY A 225 11.20 0.84 0.75
CA GLY A 225 11.02 1.21 -0.65
C GLY A 225 10.02 2.32 -0.89
N LYS A 226 9.87 2.64 -2.17
CA LYS A 226 8.93 3.64 -2.68
C LYS A 226 8.28 3.13 -3.96
N GLY A 227 7.15 3.75 -4.31
CA GLY A 227 6.46 3.52 -5.57
C GLY A 227 5.93 4.81 -6.15
N ASP A 228 5.98 4.94 -7.47
CA ASP A 228 5.36 6.00 -8.26
C ASP A 228 4.00 5.48 -8.76
N LEU A 229 2.93 6.18 -8.41
CA LEU A 229 1.56 5.76 -8.64
C LEU A 229 0.94 6.54 -9.78
N LYS A 230 0.31 5.84 -10.73
CA LYS A 230 -0.54 6.44 -11.77
C LYS A 230 -1.88 5.72 -11.81
N GLY A 231 -2.94 6.45 -12.12
CA GLY A 231 -4.29 5.87 -12.19
C GLY A 231 -5.16 6.54 -13.25
N TYR A 232 -6.06 5.75 -13.82
CA TYR A 232 -7.08 6.20 -14.77
C TYR A 232 -8.43 5.61 -14.35
N THR A 233 -9.43 6.47 -14.23
CA THR A 233 -10.78 6.06 -13.84
C THR A 233 -11.81 6.59 -14.84
N LEU A 234 -12.72 5.73 -15.27
CA LEU A 234 -13.92 6.10 -15.99
C LEU A 234 -15.13 5.83 -15.10
N GLY A 235 -15.96 6.85 -14.90
CA GLY A 235 -17.15 6.80 -14.07
C GLY A 235 -18.42 7.12 -14.86
N LEU A 236 -19.50 6.42 -14.55
CA LEU A 236 -20.87 6.73 -14.96
C LEU A 236 -21.69 6.95 -13.69
N TYR A 237 -22.63 7.87 -13.72
CA TYR A 237 -23.50 8.11 -12.58
C TYR A 237 -24.92 8.52 -12.99
N ASP A 238 -25.85 8.22 -12.08
CA ASP A 238 -27.28 8.57 -12.16
C ASP A 238 -27.67 9.23 -10.84
N THR A 239 -27.97 10.51 -10.89
CA THR A 239 -28.30 11.32 -9.72
C THR A 239 -29.74 11.79 -9.79
N GLN A 240 -30.48 11.53 -8.76
CA GLN A 240 -31.88 11.91 -8.63
C GLN A 240 -32.04 12.79 -7.39
N VAL A 241 -32.51 14.01 -7.57
CA VAL A 241 -32.71 15.00 -6.51
C VAL A 241 -34.19 15.39 -6.45
N TRP A 242 -34.80 15.29 -5.26
CA TRP A 242 -36.18 15.68 -5.03
C TRP A 242 -36.28 17.04 -4.35
N LYS A 243 -37.27 17.84 -4.70
CA LYS A 243 -37.49 19.16 -4.09
C LYS A 243 -37.76 19.13 -2.59
N ASN A 244 -38.08 17.97 -2.02
CA ASN A 244 -38.23 17.80 -0.58
C ASN A 244 -36.90 17.64 0.16
N GLY A 245 -35.75 17.70 -0.56
CA GLY A 245 -34.42 17.58 -0.02
C GLY A 245 -33.81 16.17 -0.04
N GLN A 246 -34.57 15.18 -0.53
CA GLN A 246 -34.01 13.84 -0.72
C GLN A 246 -33.14 13.77 -1.98
N TYR A 247 -32.14 12.90 -1.97
CA TYR A 247 -31.42 12.52 -3.18
C TYR A 247 -31.02 11.04 -3.16
N LEU A 248 -30.86 10.49 -4.34
CA LEU A 248 -30.26 9.19 -4.58
C LEU A 248 -29.21 9.35 -5.68
N ASP A 249 -28.00 8.91 -5.40
CA ASP A 249 -26.89 8.89 -6.33
C ASP A 249 -26.41 7.47 -6.55
N LEU A 250 -26.39 7.02 -7.79
CA LEU A 250 -25.85 5.73 -8.21
C LEU A 250 -24.61 5.99 -9.04
N SER A 251 -23.54 5.24 -8.79
CA SER A 251 -22.28 5.37 -9.52
C SER A 251 -21.72 4.01 -9.92
N LEU A 252 -21.11 3.96 -11.09
CA LEU A 252 -20.35 2.82 -11.60
C LEU A 252 -19.00 3.32 -12.05
N LYS A 253 -17.92 2.78 -11.49
CA LYS A 253 -16.55 3.16 -11.83
C LYS A 253 -15.72 1.95 -12.26
N GLY A 254 -14.85 2.15 -13.26
CA GLY A 254 -13.80 1.23 -13.66
C GLY A 254 -12.47 1.96 -13.62
N SER A 255 -11.49 1.40 -12.90
CA SER A 255 -10.20 2.04 -12.67
C SER A 255 -9.06 1.08 -13.01
N ARG A 256 -7.96 1.64 -13.50
CA ARG A 256 -6.68 0.96 -13.67
C ARG A 256 -5.58 1.77 -13.02
N TYR A 257 -4.73 1.11 -12.25
CA TYR A 257 -3.60 1.72 -11.57
C TYR A 257 -2.31 1.03 -11.98
N GLU A 258 -1.24 1.82 -12.01
CA GLU A 258 0.14 1.40 -12.25
C GLU A 258 0.97 1.86 -11.06
N ASN A 259 1.87 1.02 -10.58
CA ASN A 259 2.76 1.27 -9.47
C ASN A 259 4.17 0.81 -9.88
N GLU A 260 5.02 1.76 -10.25
CA GLU A 260 6.43 1.53 -10.51
C GLU A 260 7.18 1.62 -9.18
N PHE A 261 7.72 0.53 -8.68
CA PHE A 261 8.29 0.46 -7.34
C PHE A 261 9.77 0.09 -7.33
N GLY A 262 10.44 0.48 -6.25
CA GLY A 262 11.80 0.04 -5.94
C GLY A 262 12.02 0.01 -4.43
N TYR A 263 12.73 -1.01 -3.94
CA TYR A 263 13.05 -1.20 -2.53
C TYR A 263 14.44 -1.82 -2.34
N THR A 264 14.98 -1.69 -1.12
CA THR A 264 16.22 -2.36 -0.75
C THR A 264 15.91 -3.65 0.01
N GLY A 265 16.42 -4.76 -0.47
CA GLY A 265 16.33 -6.08 0.16
C GLY A 265 17.55 -6.93 -0.24
N LEU A 266 17.98 -7.84 0.62
CA LEU A 266 19.15 -8.71 0.38
C LEU A 266 20.41 -7.92 0.00
N GLY A 267 20.66 -6.78 0.67
CA GLY A 267 21.82 -5.92 0.40
C GLY A 267 21.82 -5.23 -0.98
N ARG A 268 20.74 -5.32 -1.77
CA ARG A 268 20.66 -4.77 -3.13
C ARG A 268 19.35 -4.02 -3.39
N PHE A 269 19.34 -3.20 -4.44
CA PHE A 269 18.15 -2.55 -4.93
C PHE A 269 17.36 -3.50 -5.82
N ILE A 270 16.07 -3.60 -5.56
CA ILE A 270 15.10 -4.45 -6.26
C ILE A 270 13.98 -3.55 -6.76
N ASP A 271 13.59 -3.70 -8.01
CA ASP A 271 12.57 -2.88 -8.66
C ASP A 271 11.57 -3.74 -9.45
N GLY A 272 10.48 -3.11 -9.85
CA GLY A 272 9.45 -3.75 -10.66
C GLY A 272 8.27 -2.85 -10.91
N GLN A 273 7.25 -3.41 -11.56
CA GLN A 273 5.99 -2.74 -11.83
C GLN A 273 4.83 -3.65 -11.47
N SER A 274 3.87 -3.11 -10.73
CA SER A 274 2.61 -3.77 -10.38
C SER A 274 1.44 -2.99 -11.00
N ASN A 275 0.54 -3.71 -11.67
CA ASN A 275 -0.68 -3.14 -12.23
C ASN A 275 -1.90 -3.70 -11.52
N SER A 276 -2.95 -2.89 -11.41
CA SER A 276 -4.20 -3.34 -10.79
C SER A 276 -5.42 -2.74 -11.49
N THR A 277 -6.54 -3.42 -11.35
CA THR A 277 -7.83 -3.03 -11.94
C THR A 277 -8.91 -3.15 -10.89
N GLY A 278 -9.78 -2.16 -10.82
CA GLY A 278 -10.90 -2.13 -9.90
C GLY A 278 -12.20 -1.74 -10.60
N PHE A 279 -13.30 -2.35 -10.16
CA PHE A 279 -14.65 -1.98 -10.54
C PHE A 279 -15.46 -1.73 -9.28
N SER A 280 -16.27 -0.68 -9.28
CA SER A 280 -17.15 -0.40 -8.14
C SER A 280 -18.52 0.06 -8.59
N PHE A 281 -19.53 -0.32 -7.79
CA PHE A 281 -20.89 0.20 -7.84
C PHE A 281 -21.22 0.85 -6.52
N GLY A 282 -21.55 2.12 -6.53
CA GLY A 282 -21.93 2.92 -5.38
C GLY A 282 -23.40 3.29 -5.40
N ALA A 283 -24.02 3.32 -4.23
CA ALA A 283 -25.34 3.90 -4.01
C ALA A 283 -25.30 4.77 -2.75
N GLU A 284 -25.61 6.05 -2.89
CA GLU A 284 -25.68 7.01 -1.81
C GLU A 284 -27.10 7.59 -1.73
N TYR A 285 -27.64 7.66 -0.52
CA TYR A 285 -28.89 8.34 -0.23
C TYR A 285 -28.69 9.36 0.86
N GLY A 286 -29.31 10.54 0.68
CA GLY A 286 -29.30 11.58 1.68
C GLY A 286 -30.61 12.37 1.73
N TYR A 287 -30.77 13.10 2.82
CA TYR A 287 -31.94 13.96 3.04
C TYR A 287 -31.53 15.29 3.67
N LYS A 288 -31.57 16.37 2.88
CA LYS A 288 -31.28 17.73 3.32
C LYS A 288 -32.51 18.39 3.88
N LYS A 289 -32.52 18.67 5.17
CA LYS A 289 -33.54 19.44 5.83
C LYS A 289 -33.02 20.84 6.14
N LYS A 290 -33.61 21.86 5.52
CA LYS A 290 -33.25 23.27 5.67
C LYS A 290 -34.37 24.05 6.31
N ASP A 291 -34.06 24.97 7.24
CA ASP A 291 -35.01 25.91 7.81
C ASP A 291 -35.13 27.21 6.98
N GLU A 292 -36.07 28.05 7.34
CA GLU A 292 -36.33 29.35 6.67
C GLU A 292 -35.14 30.33 6.81
N LYS A 293 -34.25 30.12 7.78
CA LYS A 293 -33.08 30.96 8.04
C LYS A 293 -31.84 30.50 7.29
N GLY A 294 -31.91 29.35 6.61
CA GLY A 294 -30.79 28.78 5.85
C GLY A 294 -29.96 27.75 6.60
N TRP A 295 -30.25 27.42 7.85
CA TRP A 295 -29.58 26.34 8.54
C TRP A 295 -30.07 24.97 8.04
N PHE A 296 -29.14 24.04 7.82
CA PHE A 296 -29.49 22.71 7.36
C PHE A 296 -28.75 21.60 8.09
N VAL A 297 -29.38 20.44 8.09
CA VAL A 297 -28.77 19.15 8.47
C VAL A 297 -29.09 18.14 7.37
N GLU A 298 -28.12 17.32 7.01
CA GLU A 298 -28.25 16.34 5.94
C GLU A 298 -27.60 15.01 6.36
N PRO A 299 -28.38 14.08 6.94
CA PRO A 299 -27.94 12.70 7.12
C PRO A 299 -27.75 12.01 5.76
N GLN A 300 -26.77 11.13 5.71
CA GLN A 300 -26.33 10.43 4.51
C GLN A 300 -26.02 8.97 4.84
N ALA A 301 -26.30 8.07 3.90
CA ALA A 301 -25.87 6.68 3.94
C ALA A 301 -25.39 6.27 2.55
N GLN A 302 -24.32 5.48 2.49
CA GLN A 302 -23.74 5.01 1.24
C GLN A 302 -23.28 3.56 1.40
N VAL A 303 -23.43 2.80 0.33
CA VAL A 303 -22.79 1.50 0.16
C VAL A 303 -22.03 1.49 -1.17
N VAL A 304 -20.82 0.95 -1.15
CA VAL A 304 -20.03 0.70 -2.38
C VAL A 304 -19.66 -0.77 -2.41
N LEU A 305 -20.06 -1.45 -3.48
CA LEU A 305 -19.66 -2.81 -3.78
C LEU A 305 -18.51 -2.75 -4.78
N GLY A 306 -17.46 -3.53 -4.53
CA GLY A 306 -16.27 -3.48 -5.34
C GLY A 306 -15.67 -4.84 -5.66
N HIS A 307 -15.02 -4.90 -6.81
CA HIS A 307 -14.16 -5.99 -7.24
C HIS A 307 -12.80 -5.42 -7.62
N PHE A 308 -11.76 -5.89 -6.96
CA PHE A 308 -10.38 -5.44 -7.15
C PHE A 308 -9.47 -6.61 -7.46
N ARG A 309 -8.49 -6.40 -8.34
CA ARG A 309 -7.51 -7.39 -8.72
C ARG A 309 -6.15 -6.74 -8.96
N ASN A 310 -5.09 -7.30 -8.37
CA ASN A 310 -3.72 -7.08 -8.79
C ASN A 310 -3.40 -8.02 -9.96
N ASP A 311 -2.79 -7.51 -11.03
CA ASP A 311 -2.20 -8.35 -12.07
C ASP A 311 -0.94 -9.01 -11.50
N ALA A 312 -0.64 -10.24 -11.93
CA ALA A 312 0.59 -10.91 -11.53
C ALA A 312 1.82 -10.17 -12.11
N PHE A 313 2.89 -10.11 -11.34
CA PHE A 313 4.14 -9.49 -11.76
C PHE A 313 5.35 -10.26 -11.22
N THR A 314 6.53 -9.93 -11.73
CA THR A 314 7.80 -10.45 -11.23
C THR A 314 8.75 -9.29 -11.03
N ASP A 315 9.36 -9.18 -9.86
CA ASP A 315 10.35 -8.15 -9.58
C ASP A 315 11.73 -8.46 -10.19
N SER A 316 12.65 -7.51 -10.14
CA SER A 316 14.01 -7.69 -10.69
C SER A 316 14.84 -8.71 -9.92
N ASN A 317 14.38 -9.14 -8.74
CA ASN A 317 14.96 -10.23 -7.96
C ASN A 317 14.45 -11.63 -8.37
N GLY A 318 13.48 -11.68 -9.31
CA GLY A 318 12.88 -12.92 -9.78
C GLY A 318 11.74 -13.45 -8.90
N VAL A 319 11.28 -12.69 -7.90
CA VAL A 319 10.13 -13.06 -7.09
C VAL A 319 8.86 -12.82 -7.90
N HIS A 320 8.14 -13.89 -8.18
CA HIS A 320 6.84 -13.85 -8.83
C HIS A 320 5.73 -13.67 -7.80
N VAL A 321 4.85 -12.68 -8.03
CA VAL A 321 3.78 -12.28 -7.13
C VAL A 321 2.43 -12.42 -7.81
N GLU A 322 1.51 -13.14 -7.18
CA GLU A 322 0.12 -13.31 -7.60
C GLU A 322 -0.82 -12.94 -6.45
N GLY A 323 -1.74 -11.98 -6.68
CA GLY A 323 -2.80 -11.64 -5.73
C GLY A 323 -4.12 -12.33 -6.11
N GLU A 324 -4.83 -12.86 -5.13
CA GLU A 324 -6.23 -13.26 -5.34
C GLU A 324 -7.09 -12.02 -5.56
N SER A 325 -8.16 -12.12 -6.38
CA SER A 325 -9.09 -11.01 -6.53
C SER A 325 -9.89 -10.80 -5.25
N LEU A 326 -10.12 -9.55 -4.88
CA LEU A 326 -10.85 -9.16 -3.68
C LEU A 326 -12.23 -8.59 -4.06
N ASN A 327 -13.28 -9.14 -3.44
CA ASN A 327 -14.60 -8.52 -3.43
C ASN A 327 -14.80 -7.82 -2.09
N THR A 328 -15.26 -6.58 -2.14
CA THR A 328 -15.47 -5.78 -0.94
C THR A 328 -16.82 -5.08 -0.95
N ALA A 329 -17.30 -4.75 0.23
CA ALA A 329 -18.42 -3.84 0.46
C ALA A 329 -18.00 -2.80 1.47
N LEU A 330 -18.06 -1.52 1.09
CA LEU A 330 -17.84 -0.41 2.01
C LEU A 330 -19.16 0.25 2.36
N GLY A 331 -19.44 0.38 3.64
CA GLY A 331 -20.54 1.12 4.20
C GLY A 331 -20.09 2.47 4.75
N ARG A 332 -20.88 3.52 4.52
CA ARG A 332 -20.72 4.83 5.15
C ARG A 332 -22.06 5.34 5.70
N ILE A 333 -22.04 5.81 6.93
CA ILE A 333 -23.11 6.60 7.52
C ILE A 333 -22.50 7.93 7.96
N GLY A 334 -23.14 9.03 7.60
CA GLY A 334 -22.61 10.34 7.93
C GLY A 334 -23.67 11.41 7.99
N ALA A 335 -23.26 12.59 8.34
CA ALA A 335 -24.07 13.78 8.28
C ALA A 335 -23.23 15.01 7.99
N ARG A 336 -23.81 15.98 7.31
CA ARG A 336 -23.31 17.35 7.25
C ARG A 336 -24.35 18.32 7.83
N ALA A 337 -23.84 19.36 8.50
CA ALA A 337 -24.68 20.42 9.05
C ALA A 337 -24.01 21.77 8.78
N GLY A 338 -24.80 22.76 8.42
CA GLY A 338 -24.24 24.02 8.01
C GLY A 338 -25.28 25.11 7.75
N TYR A 339 -24.83 26.10 7.02
CA TYR A 339 -25.62 27.24 6.61
C TYR A 339 -25.56 27.45 5.10
N GLU A 340 -26.68 27.68 4.49
CA GLU A 340 -26.83 27.91 3.06
C GLU A 340 -27.65 29.20 2.81
N SER A 341 -27.05 30.03 1.98
CA SER A 341 -27.68 31.27 1.44
C SER A 341 -27.83 31.15 -0.08
N PRO A 342 -28.48 32.10 -0.75
CA PRO A 342 -28.59 32.10 -2.22
C PRO A 342 -27.23 32.17 -2.97
N ARG A 343 -26.12 32.46 -2.28
CA ARG A 343 -24.81 32.63 -2.90
C ARG A 343 -23.74 31.64 -2.42
N PHE A 344 -23.89 31.10 -1.22
CA PHE A 344 -22.91 30.19 -0.66
C PHE A 344 -23.52 29.19 0.31
N ALA A 345 -22.90 28.06 0.42
CA ALA A 345 -23.13 27.09 1.48
C ALA A 345 -21.79 26.78 2.19
N VAL A 346 -21.82 26.63 3.52
CA VAL A 346 -20.70 26.16 4.33
C VAL A 346 -21.21 25.14 5.32
N TYR A 347 -20.39 24.08 5.58
CA TYR A 347 -20.81 23.01 6.48
C TYR A 347 -19.62 22.35 7.18
N ALA A 348 -19.91 21.72 8.30
CA ALA A 348 -19.10 20.69 8.91
C ALA A 348 -19.74 19.32 8.62
N LYS A 349 -18.92 18.28 8.52
CA LYS A 349 -19.37 16.90 8.30
C LYS A 349 -18.64 15.92 9.21
N ALA A 350 -19.29 14.80 9.43
CA ALA A 350 -18.73 13.66 10.13
C ALA A 350 -19.26 12.36 9.51
N ASN A 351 -18.39 11.38 9.35
CA ASN A 351 -18.73 10.10 8.74
C ASN A 351 -18.15 8.96 9.56
N TRP A 352 -18.84 7.85 9.58
CA TRP A 352 -18.37 6.56 10.03
C TRP A 352 -18.36 5.61 8.84
N TYR A 353 -17.23 4.93 8.65
CA TYR A 353 -17.01 3.97 7.57
C TYR A 353 -16.74 2.59 8.16
N HIS A 354 -17.19 1.57 7.45
CA HIS A 354 -16.81 0.19 7.71
C HIS A 354 -16.58 -0.53 6.37
N ASP A 355 -15.35 -1.03 6.20
CA ASP A 355 -14.99 -1.91 5.08
C ASP A 355 -15.25 -3.35 5.50
N PHE A 356 -16.23 -3.98 4.87
CA PHE A 356 -16.54 -5.40 5.01
C PHE A 356 -15.62 -6.26 4.12
N GLY A 357 -14.52 -5.68 3.61
CA GLY A 357 -13.51 -6.37 2.83
C GLY A 357 -12.98 -7.58 3.58
N GLY A 358 -12.74 -8.65 2.84
CA GLY A 358 -12.32 -9.91 3.42
C GLY A 358 -10.81 -10.13 3.34
N ASN A 359 -10.42 -11.33 3.71
CA ASN A 359 -9.05 -11.78 3.59
C ASN A 359 -8.59 -11.74 2.13
N HIS A 360 -7.48 -11.08 1.90
CA HIS A 360 -6.73 -11.08 0.66
C HIS A 360 -5.54 -12.02 0.79
N VAL A 361 -5.32 -12.82 -0.24
CA VAL A 361 -4.17 -13.73 -0.28
C VAL A 361 -3.22 -13.28 -1.37
N THR A 362 -2.00 -12.98 -1.00
CA THR A 362 -0.88 -12.77 -1.92
C THR A 362 0.03 -13.99 -1.88
N VAL A 363 0.30 -14.56 -3.05
CA VAL A 363 1.22 -15.68 -3.22
C VAL A 363 2.50 -15.16 -3.85
N MET A 364 3.62 -15.37 -3.18
CA MET A 364 4.95 -15.03 -3.66
C MET A 364 5.73 -16.30 -3.90
N SER A 365 6.46 -16.39 -5.00
CA SER A 365 7.27 -17.56 -5.31
C SER A 365 8.59 -17.17 -5.98
N VAL A 366 9.67 -17.87 -5.61
CA VAL A 366 10.99 -17.74 -6.20
C VAL A 366 11.71 -19.08 -6.06
N ASP A 367 12.33 -19.56 -7.11
CA ASP A 367 12.96 -20.88 -7.17
C ASP A 367 12.00 -21.99 -6.71
N THR A 368 12.31 -22.64 -5.58
CA THR A 368 11.46 -23.67 -4.95
C THR A 368 10.59 -23.14 -3.82
N ASP A 369 10.77 -21.88 -3.45
CA ASP A 369 10.11 -21.26 -2.31
C ASP A 369 8.77 -20.65 -2.70
N ARG A 370 7.77 -20.82 -1.84
CA ARG A 370 6.43 -20.27 -2.02
C ARG A 370 5.88 -19.83 -0.68
N LEU A 371 5.63 -18.54 -0.56
CA LEU A 371 5.02 -17.90 0.61
C LEU A 371 3.58 -17.49 0.28
N ARG A 372 2.65 -17.77 1.21
CA ARG A 372 1.27 -17.26 1.15
C ARG A 372 1.09 -16.26 2.29
N VAL A 373 0.79 -15.04 1.94
CA VAL A 373 0.52 -13.96 2.88
C VAL A 373 -0.99 -13.74 2.93
N HIS A 374 -1.54 -13.72 4.13
CA HIS A 374 -2.95 -13.43 4.38
C HIS A 374 -3.06 -12.05 5.02
N GLU A 375 -3.82 -11.17 4.40
CA GLU A 375 -4.10 -9.84 4.94
C GLU A 375 -5.61 -9.63 5.04
N ASP A 376 -6.05 -9.09 6.17
CA ASP A 376 -7.41 -8.62 6.35
C ASP A 376 -7.45 -7.10 6.17
N TYR A 377 -8.22 -6.65 5.16
CA TYR A 377 -8.43 -5.24 4.88
C TYR A 377 -9.71 -4.69 5.49
N GLY A 378 -10.46 -5.52 6.21
CA GLY A 378 -11.61 -5.08 6.99
C GLY A 378 -11.19 -4.07 8.04
N ASP A 379 -11.77 -2.87 8.00
CA ASP A 379 -11.45 -1.80 8.94
C ASP A 379 -12.64 -0.89 9.21
N THR A 380 -12.58 -0.19 10.32
CA THR A 380 -13.56 0.81 10.72
C THR A 380 -12.83 2.11 11.02
N TRP A 381 -13.22 3.19 10.37
CA TRP A 381 -12.67 4.51 10.64
C TRP A 381 -13.75 5.58 10.73
N PHE A 382 -13.40 6.65 11.37
CA PHE A 382 -14.22 7.84 11.52
C PHE A 382 -13.55 9.00 10.80
N SER A 383 -14.33 9.82 10.08
CA SER A 383 -13.81 11.03 9.45
C SER A 383 -14.63 12.25 9.84
N TYR A 384 -13.97 13.39 9.79
CA TYR A 384 -14.58 14.69 9.99
C TYR A 384 -13.96 15.74 9.08
N GLY A 385 -14.73 16.75 8.75
CA GLY A 385 -14.27 17.73 7.78
C GLY A 385 -15.14 18.99 7.71
N LEU A 386 -14.68 19.90 6.87
CA LEU A 386 -15.34 21.16 6.54
C LEU A 386 -15.42 21.30 5.04
N GLY A 387 -16.48 21.92 4.55
CA GLY A 387 -16.62 22.18 3.13
C GLY A 387 -17.56 23.33 2.84
N GLY A 388 -17.68 23.64 1.56
CA GLY A 388 -18.58 24.68 1.12
C GLY A 388 -18.66 24.80 -0.39
N ALA A 389 -19.63 25.58 -0.84
CA ALA A 389 -19.83 25.94 -2.23
C ALA A 389 -20.11 27.43 -2.36
N TYR A 390 -19.74 28.01 -3.49
CA TYR A 390 -19.96 29.41 -3.80
C TYR A 390 -20.47 29.59 -5.24
N LYS A 391 -21.59 30.26 -5.38
CA LYS A 391 -22.17 30.67 -6.67
C LYS A 391 -21.42 31.88 -7.20
N ILE A 392 -20.63 31.69 -8.23
CA ILE A 392 -19.89 32.76 -8.90
C ILE A 392 -20.85 33.58 -9.77
N ASN A 393 -21.71 32.88 -10.53
CA ASN A 393 -22.81 33.44 -11.30
C ASN A 393 -23.92 32.39 -11.48
N ASP A 394 -24.98 32.66 -12.23
CA ASP A 394 -26.16 31.78 -12.35
C ASP A 394 -25.84 30.40 -12.96
N GLY A 395 -24.77 30.27 -13.73
CA GLY A 395 -24.36 28.98 -14.31
C GLY A 395 -23.08 28.40 -13.72
N LEU A 396 -22.33 29.17 -12.90
CA LEU A 396 -21.01 28.72 -12.42
C LEU A 396 -20.94 28.65 -10.90
N GLN A 397 -20.61 27.48 -10.40
CA GLN A 397 -20.38 27.19 -8.99
C GLN A 397 -18.96 26.69 -8.77
N ALA A 398 -18.32 27.14 -7.66
CA ALA A 398 -17.11 26.56 -7.11
C ALA A 398 -17.44 25.86 -5.79
N TYR A 399 -16.72 24.77 -5.49
CA TYR A 399 -16.88 24.05 -4.22
C TYR A 399 -15.56 23.54 -3.70
N PHE A 400 -15.49 23.30 -2.40
CA PHE A 400 -14.32 22.70 -1.74
C PHE A 400 -14.76 21.81 -0.59
N ASP A 401 -13.87 20.86 -0.24
CA ASP A 401 -14.05 19.95 0.86
C ASP A 401 -12.68 19.61 1.47
N LEU A 402 -12.60 19.56 2.78
CA LEU A 402 -11.41 19.17 3.55
C LEU A 402 -11.83 18.12 4.56
N GLU A 403 -11.08 17.03 4.66
CA GLU A 403 -11.41 15.92 5.55
C GLU A 403 -10.16 15.29 6.15
N ARG A 404 -10.32 14.73 7.34
CA ARG A 404 -9.38 13.89 8.03
C ARG A 404 -10.13 12.71 8.65
N GLY A 405 -9.49 11.53 8.68
CA GLY A 405 -10.04 10.33 9.29
C GLY A 405 -9.02 9.52 10.05
N ASP A 406 -9.46 8.91 11.13
CA ASP A 406 -8.66 8.04 11.97
C ASP A 406 -9.37 6.66 12.08
N GLY A 407 -8.64 5.57 11.92
CA GLY A 407 -9.13 4.18 11.99
C GLY A 407 -8.32 3.30 12.92
N SER A 408 -8.57 1.99 12.89
CA SER A 408 -7.84 1.04 13.72
C SER A 408 -6.49 0.67 13.11
N SER A 409 -6.42 0.58 11.79
CA SER A 409 -5.18 0.30 11.04
C SER A 409 -5.00 1.22 9.83
N TYR A 410 -6.07 1.87 9.37
CA TYR A 410 -6.08 2.78 8.24
C TYR A 410 -6.41 4.19 8.69
N ASP A 411 -5.54 5.13 8.37
CA ASP A 411 -5.71 6.56 8.64
C ASP A 411 -5.83 7.34 7.33
N GLU A 412 -6.84 8.16 7.21
CA GLU A 412 -6.92 9.23 6.22
C GLU A 412 -6.29 10.49 6.82
N ASN A 413 -4.96 10.63 6.70
CA ASN A 413 -4.22 11.72 7.33
C ASN A 413 -4.76 13.09 6.94
N TRP A 414 -5.12 13.26 5.66
CA TRP A 414 -5.84 14.42 5.12
C TRP A 414 -6.38 14.10 3.73
N SER A 415 -7.47 14.77 3.37
CA SER A 415 -7.93 14.90 2.00
C SER A 415 -8.44 16.29 1.72
N TRP A 416 -8.32 16.73 0.47
CA TRP A 416 -8.91 17.95 -0.04
C TRP A 416 -9.53 17.69 -1.42
N ASP A 417 -10.57 18.45 -1.71
CA ASP A 417 -11.28 18.43 -2.99
C ASP A 417 -11.67 19.87 -3.34
N VAL A 418 -11.40 20.30 -4.57
CA VAL A 418 -11.76 21.61 -5.09
C VAL A 418 -12.28 21.44 -6.50
N GLY A 419 -13.48 21.95 -6.75
CA GLY A 419 -14.11 21.80 -8.06
C GLY A 419 -14.85 23.02 -8.53
N LEU A 420 -15.10 23.02 -9.84
CA LEU A 420 -15.94 23.96 -10.55
C LEU A 420 -17.00 23.19 -11.34
N ARG A 421 -18.22 23.69 -11.32
CA ARG A 421 -19.33 23.19 -12.15
C ARG A 421 -19.93 24.34 -12.93
N TRP A 422 -20.02 24.18 -14.24
CA TRP A 422 -20.67 25.13 -15.14
C TRP A 422 -21.88 24.46 -15.79
N SER A 423 -23.07 25.03 -15.50
CA SER A 423 -24.37 24.61 -16.06
C SER A 423 -24.84 25.59 -17.13
N PHE A 424 -25.40 25.08 -18.24
CA PHE A 424 -25.83 25.87 -19.40
C PHE A 424 -27.02 25.24 -20.12
#